data_ef45fc6806f71de11eb267141ded71ae
#
_entry.id   ef45fc6806f71de11eb267141ded71ae
#
_cell.length_a   1.000
_cell.length_b   1.000
_cell.length_c   1.000
_cell.angle_alpha   90.00
_cell.angle_beta   90.00
_cell.angle_gamma   90.00
#
_symmetry.space_group_name_H-M   'P 1'
#
loop_
_entity.id
_entity.type
_entity.pdbx_description
1 polymer ?
#
loop_
_entity_poly.entity_id
_entity_poly.type
_entity_poly.pdbx_seq_one_letter_code
_entity_poly.pdbx_strand_id
1 'polypeptide(L)'
;LEGIEFWKDPGEEFSQWLKLFEGTYDARNFARLEPGKNPIRTIKSCTPWIIDGRTVGFQIIGEAFLWNQVRRTAMALQLLTLGEITPEDVRNAIQNPDVEVDFGVAPPDWLILWGVEWEDSPIPETDESNCRFSRPPIPSREAERTMRKRWRQSARMEIKTLLYTEWMHLGQLPVAYHHSN
;
A
#
# COMPACT_ATOMS: atom_id res chain seq x y z
N LEU A 1 5.29 -18.57 15.92
CA LEU A 1 5.50 -17.24 15.33
C LEU A 1 5.90 -17.32 13.85
N GLU A 2 5.20 -18.14 13.10
CA GLU A 2 5.31 -18.31 11.65
C GLU A 2 4.45 -17.29 10.92
N GLY A 3 4.45 -16.03 11.33
CA GLY A 3 3.45 -15.10 10.83
C GLY A 3 3.94 -13.70 10.49
N ILE A 4 5.24 -13.42 10.43
CA ILE A 4 5.74 -12.08 10.15
C ILE A 4 6.67 -12.05 8.92
N GLU A 5 6.47 -12.91 7.95
CA GLU A 5 6.91 -12.61 6.59
C GLU A 5 5.77 -11.89 5.86
N PHE A 6 5.43 -10.71 6.32
CA PHE A 6 4.36 -9.90 5.72
C PHE A 6 4.74 -9.41 4.31
N TRP A 7 5.99 -9.51 3.94
CA TRP A 7 6.47 -9.15 2.62
C TRP A 7 7.73 -9.95 2.29
N LYS A 8 7.55 -11.04 1.60
CA LYS A 8 8.67 -11.71 0.93
C LYS A 8 9.11 -10.79 -0.21
N ASP A 9 10.43 -10.59 -0.39
CA ASP A 9 10.91 -9.81 -1.54
C ASP A 9 10.36 -10.46 -2.82
N PRO A 10 9.50 -9.77 -3.56
CA PRO A 10 8.79 -10.36 -4.69
C PRO A 10 9.69 -10.59 -5.92
N GLY A 11 10.97 -10.19 -5.84
CA GLY A 11 11.94 -10.37 -6.91
C GLY A 11 11.65 -9.52 -8.16
N GLU A 12 12.28 -9.88 -9.27
CA GLU A 12 12.17 -9.15 -10.53
C GLU A 12 10.79 -9.24 -11.17
N GLU A 13 10.04 -10.29 -10.91
CA GLU A 13 8.69 -10.50 -11.46
C GLU A 13 7.67 -9.48 -10.95
N PHE A 14 7.92 -8.88 -9.80
CA PHE A 14 7.00 -7.92 -9.20
C PHE A 14 6.69 -6.74 -10.12
N SER A 15 7.68 -6.24 -10.83
CA SER A 15 7.50 -5.16 -11.80
C SER A 15 6.56 -5.56 -12.95
N GLN A 16 6.58 -6.85 -13.35
CA GLN A 16 5.69 -7.37 -14.39
C GLN A 16 4.25 -7.52 -13.85
N TRP A 17 4.09 -7.95 -12.59
CA TRP A 17 2.78 -8.04 -11.96
C TRP A 17 2.13 -6.67 -11.76
N LEU A 18 2.90 -5.66 -11.41
CA LEU A 18 2.42 -4.29 -11.30
C LEU A 18 1.84 -3.77 -12.62
N LYS A 19 2.46 -4.12 -13.75
CA LYS A 19 1.99 -3.74 -15.09
C LYS A 19 0.62 -4.31 -15.46
N LEU A 20 0.17 -5.39 -14.81
CA LEU A 20 -1.17 -5.94 -15.02
C LEU A 20 -2.27 -4.94 -14.66
N PHE A 21 -1.99 -4.05 -13.72
CA PHE A 21 -2.95 -3.08 -13.21
C PHE A 21 -2.92 -1.72 -13.95
N GLU A 22 -2.02 -1.53 -14.92
CA GLU A 22 -1.99 -0.31 -15.73
C GLU A 22 -3.02 -0.34 -16.85
N GLY A 23 -3.56 0.82 -17.19
CA GLY A 23 -4.55 1.00 -18.24
C GLY A 23 -5.93 1.37 -17.72
N THR A 24 -6.90 1.36 -18.63
CA THR A 24 -8.30 1.67 -18.34
C THR A 24 -9.13 0.40 -18.34
N TYR A 25 -9.76 0.09 -17.22
CA TYR A 25 -10.56 -1.14 -17.07
C TYR A 25 -11.67 -0.98 -16.03
N ASP A 26 -12.59 -1.95 -16.02
CA ASP A 26 -13.60 -2.08 -14.98
C ASP A 26 -12.96 -2.64 -13.70
N ALA A 27 -12.87 -1.81 -12.69
CA ALA A 27 -12.16 -2.13 -11.43
C ALA A 27 -13.07 -2.77 -10.36
N ARG A 28 -14.28 -3.27 -10.71
CA ARG A 28 -15.24 -3.79 -9.72
C ARG A 28 -14.69 -4.95 -8.89
N ASN A 29 -13.89 -5.83 -9.47
CA ASN A 29 -13.25 -6.95 -8.76
C ASN A 29 -12.11 -6.49 -7.83
N PHE A 30 -11.61 -5.28 -8.03
CA PHE A 30 -10.55 -4.67 -7.22
C PHE A 30 -11.06 -3.51 -6.35
N ALA A 31 -12.38 -3.35 -6.19
CA ALA A 31 -12.93 -2.24 -5.43
C ALA A 31 -14.23 -2.62 -4.75
N ARG A 32 -14.63 -1.82 -3.76
CA ARG A 32 -16.01 -1.82 -3.29
C ARG A 32 -16.78 -0.81 -4.14
N LEU A 33 -17.64 -1.31 -5.01
CA LEU A 33 -18.46 -0.45 -5.85
C LEU A 33 -19.68 0.05 -5.07
N GLU A 34 -19.84 1.37 -5.03
CA GLU A 34 -21.04 2.00 -4.50
C GLU A 34 -22.13 2.06 -5.58
N PRO A 35 -23.42 1.93 -5.21
CA PRO A 35 -24.50 2.00 -6.17
C PRO A 35 -24.46 3.26 -7.04
N GLY A 36 -24.57 3.10 -8.35
CA GLY A 36 -24.57 4.19 -9.33
C GLY A 36 -23.19 4.79 -9.64
N LYS A 37 -22.10 4.28 -9.08
CA LYS A 37 -20.75 4.70 -9.45
C LYS A 37 -20.27 3.97 -10.70
N ASN A 38 -19.64 4.72 -11.60
CA ASN A 38 -18.95 4.14 -12.75
C ASN A 38 -17.74 3.32 -12.25
N PRO A 39 -17.63 2.03 -12.59
CA PRO A 39 -16.53 1.19 -12.17
C PRO A 39 -15.25 1.40 -12.98
N ILE A 40 -15.33 2.04 -14.16
CA ILE A 40 -14.17 2.24 -15.03
C ILE A 40 -13.16 3.18 -14.39
N ARG A 41 -11.92 2.76 -14.32
CA ARG A 41 -10.79 3.53 -13.78
C ARG A 41 -9.58 3.43 -14.69
N THR A 42 -8.83 4.53 -14.75
CA THR A 42 -7.55 4.60 -15.46
C THR A 42 -6.41 4.65 -14.46
N ILE A 43 -5.57 3.64 -14.51
CA ILE A 43 -4.31 3.58 -13.77
C ILE A 43 -3.20 3.98 -14.76
N LYS A 44 -2.54 5.09 -14.48
CA LYS A 44 -1.50 5.68 -15.34
C LYS A 44 -0.18 4.94 -15.20
N SER A 45 0.18 4.58 -13.98
CA SER A 45 1.40 3.80 -13.72
C SER A 45 1.32 3.04 -12.40
N CYS A 46 2.05 1.93 -12.35
CA CYS A 46 2.22 1.13 -11.16
C CYS A 46 3.68 0.66 -11.11
N THR A 47 4.45 1.14 -10.12
CA THR A 47 5.89 0.93 -10.04
C THR A 47 6.31 0.44 -8.66
N PRO A 48 7.37 -0.41 -8.55
CA PRO A 48 7.86 -0.83 -7.24
C PRO A 48 8.48 0.36 -6.49
N TRP A 49 8.28 0.36 -5.18
CA TRP A 49 8.98 1.29 -4.29
C TRP A 49 10.14 0.55 -3.63
N ILE A 50 11.36 1.01 -3.93
CA ILE A 50 12.59 0.35 -3.54
C ILE A 50 13.34 1.24 -2.53
N ILE A 51 13.74 0.66 -1.39
CA ILE A 51 14.59 1.28 -0.39
C ILE A 51 15.77 0.34 -0.15
N ASP A 52 17.00 0.86 -0.25
CA ASP A 52 18.25 0.10 -0.05
C ASP A 52 18.29 -1.22 -0.84
N GLY A 53 17.82 -1.19 -2.09
CA GLY A 53 17.80 -2.34 -3.00
C GLY A 53 16.72 -3.38 -2.69
N ARG A 54 15.83 -3.12 -1.73
CA ARG A 54 14.70 -3.99 -1.39
C ARG A 54 13.39 -3.38 -1.80
N THR A 55 12.53 -4.16 -2.39
CA THR A 55 11.15 -3.75 -2.66
C THR A 55 10.37 -3.70 -1.35
N VAL A 56 9.97 -2.53 -0.93
CA VAL A 56 9.20 -2.30 0.33
C VAL A 56 7.73 -2.02 0.08
N GLY A 57 7.33 -1.88 -1.17
CA GLY A 57 5.96 -1.60 -1.55
C GLY A 57 5.85 -1.22 -3.02
N PHE A 58 4.80 -0.50 -3.36
CA PHE A 58 4.61 0.02 -4.72
C PHE A 58 3.94 1.39 -4.69
N GLN A 59 4.15 2.15 -5.75
CA GLN A 59 3.44 3.37 -6.03
C GLN A 59 2.44 3.11 -7.15
N ILE A 60 1.24 3.64 -7.01
CA ILE A 60 0.19 3.59 -8.03
C ILE A 60 -0.32 5.00 -8.30
N ILE A 61 -0.36 5.37 -9.58
CA ILE A 61 -0.85 6.67 -10.04
C ILE A 61 -2.06 6.41 -10.94
N GLY A 62 -3.15 7.08 -10.65
CA GLY A 62 -4.39 6.98 -11.43
C GLY A 62 -5.18 8.27 -11.36
N GLU A 63 -6.15 8.44 -12.27
CA GLU A 63 -7.01 9.63 -12.31
C GLU A 63 -7.94 9.71 -11.10
N ALA A 64 -8.46 8.56 -10.68
CA ALA A 64 -9.30 8.42 -9.50
C ALA A 64 -9.33 6.95 -9.05
N PHE A 65 -9.59 6.73 -7.78
CA PHE A 65 -9.71 5.40 -7.20
C PHE A 65 -11.10 5.17 -6.61
N LEU A 66 -11.61 3.95 -6.76
CA LEU A 66 -12.80 3.49 -6.06
C LEU A 66 -12.46 3.14 -4.60
N TRP A 67 -13.50 3.00 -3.78
CA TRP A 67 -13.30 2.62 -2.38
C TRP A 67 -12.56 1.29 -2.26
N ASN A 68 -11.49 1.29 -1.47
CA ASN A 68 -10.58 0.17 -1.25
C ASN A 68 -9.80 -0.31 -2.49
N GLN A 69 -9.86 0.36 -3.64
CA GLN A 69 -9.23 -0.14 -4.87
C GLN A 69 -7.73 -0.39 -4.67
N VAL A 70 -6.97 0.57 -4.18
CA VAL A 70 -5.52 0.42 -3.96
C VAL A 70 -5.21 -0.70 -2.96
N ARG A 71 -6.03 -0.85 -1.92
CA ARG A 71 -5.86 -1.91 -0.91
C ARG A 71 -6.17 -3.31 -1.44
N ARG A 72 -7.17 -3.44 -2.33
CA ARG A 72 -7.48 -4.71 -3.00
C ARG A 72 -6.40 -5.07 -4.03
N THR A 73 -5.88 -4.08 -4.76
CA THR A 73 -4.71 -4.26 -5.61
C THR A 73 -3.49 -4.73 -4.80
N ALA A 74 -3.23 -4.12 -3.65
CA ALA A 74 -2.14 -4.53 -2.76
C ALA A 74 -2.31 -5.97 -2.27
N MET A 75 -3.54 -6.39 -1.95
CA MET A 75 -3.80 -7.77 -1.54
C MET A 75 -3.57 -8.77 -2.67
N ALA A 76 -4.04 -8.48 -3.88
CA ALA A 76 -3.77 -9.33 -5.04
C ALA A 76 -2.27 -9.47 -5.32
N LEU A 77 -1.50 -8.38 -5.21
CA LEU A 77 -0.04 -8.42 -5.33
C LEU A 77 0.63 -9.26 -4.24
N GLN A 78 0.11 -9.21 -3.02
CA GLN A 78 0.59 -10.05 -1.92
C GLN A 78 0.32 -11.54 -2.19
N LEU A 79 -0.87 -11.90 -2.66
CA LEU A 79 -1.22 -13.27 -3.01
C LEU A 79 -0.36 -13.80 -4.18
N LEU A 80 -0.05 -12.96 -5.17
CA LEU A 80 0.91 -13.29 -6.23
C LEU A 80 2.30 -13.60 -5.64
N THR A 81 2.79 -12.76 -4.71
CA THR A 81 4.10 -12.95 -4.07
C THR A 81 4.17 -14.24 -3.26
N LEU A 82 3.05 -14.63 -2.64
CA LEU A 82 2.92 -15.89 -1.89
C LEU A 82 2.70 -17.10 -2.81
N GLY A 83 2.43 -16.89 -4.09
CA GLY A 83 2.09 -17.95 -5.03
C GLY A 83 0.70 -18.55 -4.81
N GLU A 84 -0.18 -17.86 -4.08
CA GLU A 84 -1.56 -18.30 -3.83
C GLU A 84 -2.49 -18.05 -5.02
N ILE A 85 -2.15 -17.08 -5.88
CA ILE A 85 -2.79 -16.81 -7.15
C ILE A 85 -1.74 -16.64 -8.26
N THR A 86 -2.19 -16.72 -9.50
CA THR A 86 -1.34 -16.55 -10.68
C THR A 86 -1.58 -15.19 -11.35
N PRO A 87 -0.63 -14.69 -12.17
CA PRO A 87 -0.87 -13.51 -12.99
C PRO A 87 -2.07 -13.64 -13.92
N GLU A 88 -2.42 -14.88 -14.32
CA GLU A 88 -3.57 -15.15 -15.16
C GLU A 88 -4.88 -14.95 -14.39
N ASP A 89 -4.94 -15.29 -13.11
CA ASP A 89 -6.12 -15.02 -12.28
C ASP A 89 -6.41 -13.53 -12.19
N VAL A 90 -5.36 -12.71 -12.06
CA VAL A 90 -5.49 -11.24 -12.06
C VAL A 90 -5.96 -10.72 -13.44
N ARG A 91 -5.40 -11.23 -14.55
CA ARG A 91 -5.85 -10.85 -15.89
C ARG A 91 -7.31 -11.21 -16.11
N ASN A 92 -7.69 -12.41 -15.72
CA ASN A 92 -9.08 -12.90 -15.84
C ASN A 92 -10.03 -12.01 -15.01
N ALA A 93 -9.66 -11.60 -13.81
CA ALA A 93 -10.48 -10.71 -12.98
C ALA A 93 -10.63 -9.30 -13.58
N ILE A 94 -9.64 -8.82 -14.34
CA ILE A 94 -9.71 -7.55 -15.07
C ILE A 94 -10.55 -7.66 -16.34
N GLN A 95 -10.36 -8.74 -17.11
CA GLN A 95 -11.00 -8.93 -18.42
C GLN A 95 -12.43 -9.40 -18.32
N ASN A 96 -12.80 -10.09 -17.25
CA ASN A 96 -14.13 -10.65 -17.02
C ASN A 96 -14.75 -10.04 -15.72
N PRO A 97 -15.06 -8.74 -15.71
CA PRO A 97 -15.52 -8.07 -14.52
C PRO A 97 -16.87 -8.58 -14.00
N ASP A 98 -17.68 -9.21 -14.84
CA ASP A 98 -18.97 -9.78 -14.44
C ASP A 98 -18.83 -11.10 -13.66
N VAL A 99 -17.65 -11.72 -13.68
CA VAL A 99 -17.31 -12.85 -12.82
C VAL A 99 -16.74 -12.28 -11.53
N GLU A 100 -17.49 -12.38 -10.43
CA GLU A 100 -17.07 -11.85 -9.14
C GLU A 100 -15.86 -12.60 -8.61
N VAL A 101 -14.78 -11.85 -8.33
CA VAL A 101 -13.56 -12.36 -7.70
C VAL A 101 -13.22 -11.47 -6.50
N ASP A 102 -12.99 -12.06 -5.33
CA ASP A 102 -12.55 -11.36 -4.13
C ASP A 102 -11.17 -11.84 -3.68
N PHE A 103 -10.16 -11.04 -3.93
CA PHE A 103 -8.79 -11.26 -3.44
C PHE A 103 -8.59 -10.79 -1.99
N GLY A 104 -9.62 -10.25 -1.36
CA GLY A 104 -9.53 -9.64 -0.04
C GLY A 104 -9.07 -8.17 -0.05
N VAL A 105 -8.74 -7.65 1.13
CA VAL A 105 -8.41 -6.23 1.33
C VAL A 105 -7.20 -6.11 2.26
N ALA A 106 -6.12 -5.51 1.79
CA ALA A 106 -4.94 -5.25 2.61
C ALA A 106 -5.23 -4.29 3.77
N PRO A 107 -4.51 -4.38 4.91
CA PRO A 107 -4.66 -3.45 6.03
C PRO A 107 -4.50 -1.98 5.61
N PRO A 108 -5.24 -1.04 6.20
CA PRO A 108 -5.20 0.37 5.80
C PRO A 108 -3.96 1.11 6.30
N ASP A 109 -3.24 0.54 7.27
CA ASP A 109 -2.19 1.23 8.02
C ASP A 109 -0.99 1.63 7.16
N TRP A 110 -0.78 0.91 6.05
CA TRP A 110 0.34 1.10 5.13
C TRP A 110 -0.03 1.89 3.86
N LEU A 111 -1.30 2.31 3.73
CA LEU A 111 -1.73 3.13 2.61
C LEU A 111 -1.42 4.60 2.86
N ILE A 112 -0.62 5.19 1.99
CA ILE A 112 -0.23 6.60 2.04
C ILE A 112 -0.75 7.30 0.79
N LEU A 113 -1.53 8.37 0.95
CA LEU A 113 -1.81 9.30 -0.13
C LEU A 113 -0.58 10.22 -0.30
N TRP A 114 0.20 9.94 -1.35
CA TRP A 114 1.46 10.64 -1.58
C TRP A 114 1.27 12.03 -2.14
N GLY A 115 0.34 12.22 -3.04
CA GLY A 115 0.03 13.49 -3.66
C GLY A 115 -1.26 13.47 -4.47
N VAL A 116 -1.72 14.65 -4.84
CA VAL A 116 -2.84 14.89 -5.75
C VAL A 116 -2.41 15.97 -6.73
N GLU A 117 -2.49 15.67 -8.02
CA GLU A 117 -2.23 16.61 -9.11
C GLU A 117 -3.56 17.16 -9.62
N TRP A 118 -3.62 18.45 -9.89
CA TRP A 118 -4.79 19.12 -10.44
C TRP A 118 -4.41 19.71 -11.80
N GLU A 119 -5.14 19.41 -12.84
CA GLU A 119 -4.83 19.88 -14.22
C GLU A 119 -4.83 21.41 -14.36
N ASP A 120 -5.64 22.12 -13.55
CA ASP A 120 -5.78 23.58 -13.58
C ASP A 120 -5.16 24.28 -12.36
N SER A 121 -4.23 23.64 -11.67
CA SER A 121 -3.63 24.28 -10.49
C SER A 121 -2.62 25.34 -10.94
N PRO A 122 -2.81 26.61 -10.55
CA PRO A 122 -1.82 27.67 -10.77
C PRO A 122 -0.64 27.55 -9.79
N ILE A 123 -0.31 26.35 -9.35
CA ILE A 123 0.86 26.13 -8.50
C ILE A 123 2.08 26.33 -9.40
N PRO A 124 2.91 27.37 -9.16
CA PRO A 124 4.12 27.57 -9.93
C PRO A 124 4.97 26.30 -9.85
N GLU A 125 5.63 25.97 -10.95
CA GLU A 125 6.65 24.90 -11.01
C GLU A 125 7.64 25.15 -9.89
N THR A 126 7.43 24.50 -8.75
CA THR A 126 8.38 24.55 -7.66
C THR A 126 9.47 23.54 -7.98
N ASP A 127 10.69 24.05 -8.06
CA ASP A 127 11.94 23.35 -8.17
C ASP A 127 11.88 21.97 -7.49
N GLU A 128 12.13 20.90 -8.25
CA GLU A 128 12.05 19.49 -7.81
C GLU A 128 12.89 19.18 -6.55
N SER A 129 13.84 20.07 -6.24
CA SER A 129 14.66 19.96 -5.03
C SER A 129 13.93 20.29 -3.73
N ASN A 130 12.70 20.82 -3.78
CA ASN A 130 11.93 21.34 -2.64
C ASN A 130 10.51 20.75 -2.53
N CYS A 131 10.30 19.49 -2.85
CA CYS A 131 9.10 18.74 -2.43
C CYS A 131 9.02 18.57 -0.90
N ARG A 132 9.37 19.59 -0.16
CA ARG A 132 8.90 19.77 1.20
C ARG A 132 7.50 20.31 1.07
N PHE A 133 6.52 19.51 1.49
CA PHE A 133 5.14 19.95 1.70
C PHE A 133 5.15 21.42 2.16
N SER A 134 4.83 22.35 1.25
CA SER A 134 4.63 23.72 1.65
C SER A 134 3.52 23.69 2.68
N ARG A 135 3.85 24.06 3.89
CA ARG A 135 2.92 24.09 5.00
C ARG A 135 1.72 24.92 4.57
N PRO A 136 0.50 24.36 4.54
CA PRO A 136 -0.66 25.19 4.25
C PRO A 136 -0.67 26.35 5.24
N PRO A 137 -0.93 27.58 4.77
CA PRO A 137 -0.97 28.74 5.62
C PRO A 137 -2.05 28.52 6.68
N ILE A 138 -1.64 28.45 7.94
CA ILE A 138 -2.45 28.29 9.15
C ILE A 138 -3.40 27.08 9.08
N PRO A 139 -3.05 25.95 9.68
CA PRO A 139 -3.93 24.79 9.71
C PRO A 139 -5.23 25.15 10.42
N SER A 140 -6.36 24.87 9.79
CA SER A 140 -7.65 24.90 10.47
C SER A 140 -7.60 23.99 11.69
N ARG A 141 -8.43 24.21 12.72
CA ARG A 141 -8.50 23.32 13.90
C ARG A 141 -8.72 21.85 13.52
N GLU A 142 -9.35 21.60 12.38
CA GLU A 142 -9.56 20.26 11.83
C GLU A 142 -8.29 19.67 11.23
N ALA A 143 -7.48 20.47 10.51
CA ALA A 143 -6.19 20.07 10.01
C ALA A 143 -5.20 19.75 11.15
N GLU A 144 -5.20 20.53 12.24
CA GLU A 144 -4.41 20.23 13.44
C GLU A 144 -4.82 18.91 14.10
N ARG A 145 -6.14 18.66 14.22
CA ARG A 145 -6.65 17.38 14.74
C ARG A 145 -6.17 16.20 13.90
N THR A 146 -6.26 16.33 12.58
CA THR A 146 -5.82 15.30 11.63
C THR A 146 -4.33 15.06 11.71
N MET A 147 -3.52 16.13 11.76
CA MET A 147 -2.07 16.04 11.95
C MET A 147 -1.70 15.36 13.26
N ARG A 148 -2.34 15.72 14.38
CA ARG A 148 -2.12 15.08 15.69
C ARG A 148 -2.50 13.59 15.67
N LYS A 149 -3.57 13.23 14.97
CA LYS A 149 -3.98 11.83 14.82
C LYS A 149 -2.94 11.03 14.01
N ARG A 150 -2.47 11.57 12.88
CA ARG A 150 -1.43 10.95 12.05
C ARG A 150 -0.11 10.81 12.81
N TRP A 151 0.31 11.86 13.51
CA TRP A 151 1.52 11.81 14.34
C TRP A 151 1.44 10.72 15.41
N ARG A 152 0.30 10.60 16.11
CA ARG A 152 0.10 9.54 17.11
C ARG A 152 0.14 8.14 16.49
N GLN A 153 -0.37 7.97 15.29
CA GLN A 153 -0.28 6.70 14.56
C GLN A 153 1.17 6.36 14.21
N SER A 154 1.93 7.31 13.65
CA SER A 154 3.35 7.12 13.34
C SER A 154 4.16 6.78 14.58
N ALA A 155 3.99 7.54 15.67
CA ALA A 155 4.67 7.27 16.93
C ALA A 155 4.33 5.88 17.50
N ARG A 156 3.07 5.43 17.39
CA ARG A 156 2.68 4.07 17.80
C ARG A 156 3.34 3.00 16.94
N MET A 157 3.48 3.24 15.64
CA MET A 157 4.15 2.30 14.74
C MET A 157 5.64 2.20 15.06
N GLU A 158 6.32 3.31 15.27
CA GLU A 158 7.73 3.33 15.69
C GLU A 158 7.94 2.58 17.01
N ILE A 159 7.12 2.86 18.02
CA ILE A 159 7.17 2.16 19.30
C ILE A 159 6.93 0.66 19.13
N LYS A 160 5.94 0.27 18.35
CA LYS A 160 5.69 -1.16 18.08
C LYS A 160 6.87 -1.82 17.39
N THR A 161 7.45 -1.17 16.38
CA THR A 161 8.62 -1.69 15.66
C THR A 161 9.78 -1.89 16.62
N LEU A 162 10.10 -0.90 17.47
CA LEU A 162 11.14 -1.01 18.48
C LEU A 162 10.86 -2.15 19.46
N LEU A 163 9.63 -2.25 19.98
CA LEU A 163 9.26 -3.31 20.92
C LEU A 163 9.35 -4.70 20.28
N TYR A 164 8.93 -4.86 19.04
CA TYR A 164 9.05 -6.15 18.33
C TYR A 164 10.52 -6.49 18.04
N THR A 165 11.34 -5.51 17.68
CA THR A 165 12.77 -5.71 17.48
C THR A 165 13.45 -6.18 18.77
N GLU A 166 13.19 -5.52 19.87
CA GLU A 166 13.70 -5.91 21.20
C GLU A 166 13.20 -7.27 21.61
N TRP A 167 11.92 -7.55 21.42
CA TRP A 167 11.34 -8.85 21.75
C TRP A 167 11.94 -9.99 20.93
N MET A 168 12.21 -9.80 19.63
CA MET A 168 12.90 -10.78 18.80
C MET A 168 14.34 -11.04 19.29
N HIS A 169 15.06 -9.99 19.73
CA HIS A 169 16.38 -10.14 20.29
C HIS A 169 16.35 -10.90 21.61
N LEU A 170 15.39 -10.64 22.49
CA LEU A 170 15.20 -11.37 23.75
C LEU A 170 14.84 -12.85 23.53
N GLY A 171 14.04 -13.14 22.50
CA GLY A 171 13.68 -14.51 22.13
C GLY A 171 14.84 -15.36 21.60
N GLN A 172 15.94 -14.73 21.20
CA GLN A 172 17.17 -15.40 20.75
C GLN A 172 18.18 -15.65 21.89
N LEU A 173 17.91 -15.16 23.09
CA LEU A 173 18.74 -15.47 24.25
C LEU A 173 18.54 -16.95 24.61
N PRO A 174 19.62 -17.74 24.75
CA PRO A 174 19.50 -19.14 25.19
C PRO A 174 18.85 -19.14 26.56
N VAL A 175 17.72 -19.82 26.67
CA VAL A 175 17.10 -20.08 27.97
C VAL A 175 18.05 -20.97 28.75
N ALA A 176 18.81 -20.40 29.68
CA ALA A 176 19.61 -21.17 30.60
C ALA A 176 18.65 -21.94 31.52
N TYR A 177 18.39 -23.19 31.18
CA TYR A 177 17.74 -24.10 32.10
C TYR A 177 18.65 -24.34 33.29
N HIS A 178 18.40 -23.65 34.38
CA HIS A 178 18.93 -24.01 35.66
C HIS A 178 18.22 -25.32 36.11
N HIS A 179 18.84 -26.46 35.84
CA HIS A 179 18.54 -27.64 36.58
C HIS A 179 19.08 -27.44 38.02
N SER A 180 18.18 -27.10 38.93
CA SER A 180 18.44 -27.20 40.36
C SER A 180 18.30 -28.68 40.72
N ASN A 181 19.40 -29.28 41.13
CA ASN A 181 19.42 -30.59 41.84
C ASN A 181 18.80 -30.48 43.23
#